data_a6dd0f5cedc2cac15e19111c08628750
#
_entry.id   a6dd0f5cedc2cac15e19111c08628750
#
_cell.length_a   1.000
_cell.length_b   1.000
_cell.length_c   1.000
_cell.angle_alpha   90.00
_cell.angle_beta   90.00
_cell.angle_gamma   90.00
#
_symmetry.space_group_name_H-M   'P 1'
#
loop_
_entity.id
_entity.type
_entity.pdbx_description
1 polymer ?
#
loop_
_entity_poly.entity_id
_entity_poly.type
_entity_poly.pdbx_seq_one_letter_code
_entity_poly.pdbx_strand_id
1 'polypeptide(L)'
;MNKHKLAWICLSSALIMMTACSGKKNMEDESEKGVSTVLPMSKNEVTVEILKRKAFNHELMSNGKISARGKADLRFETSEVIAHIYVKNGDRVQKGQKLADLDKFRLEQKLSQSEDALLKAELELKDVLIGQGYSPDDFNKVPVETMKIAKVKSGYEQSKSQYELAKREMEHATLIAPFDGVVANLFSKPYNPANTSEAFCTIIDSKGMEADFTVLENELAFIKVGDKVVITPYAGGGAFEGSVSEINPLVDANGMVKVKAAVNAGGKLFSGMNVKVSVRRSLGEQLVIPKTAVV
;
A
#
# COMPACT_ATOMS: atom_id res chain seq x y z
N MET A 1 -39.05 -32.68 10.98
CA MET A 1 -39.33 -34.13 11.11
C MET A 1 -38.18 -34.78 11.82
N ASN A 2 -38.47 -35.33 12.97
CA ASN A 2 -37.71 -36.20 13.89
C ASN A 2 -36.52 -35.56 14.64
N LYS A 3 -36.67 -35.13 15.92
CA LYS A 3 -37.18 -35.69 17.18
C LYS A 3 -36.54 -37.04 17.54
N HIS A 4 -36.05 -37.05 18.79
CA HIS A 4 -35.77 -38.16 19.70
C HIS A 4 -34.35 -38.74 19.61
N LYS A 5 -33.59 -38.88 20.70
CA LYS A 5 -33.87 -39.46 22.04
C LYS A 5 -32.76 -38.98 22.97
N LEU A 6 -32.99 -38.36 24.07
CA LEU A 6 -33.48 -38.83 25.37
C LEU A 6 -32.61 -39.91 26.00
N ALA A 7 -31.86 -39.47 27.01
CA ALA A 7 -32.02 -39.90 28.41
C ALA A 7 -31.43 -41.26 28.81
N TRP A 8 -30.97 -41.21 30.02
CA TRP A 8 -30.78 -42.28 31.03
C TRP A 8 -29.28 -42.48 31.34
N ILE A 9 -28.77 -42.40 32.57
CA ILE A 9 -29.13 -43.03 33.86
C ILE A 9 -28.35 -42.26 34.92
N CYS A 10 -28.86 -41.57 35.88
CA CYS A 10 -29.36 -41.97 37.20
C CYS A 10 -28.43 -42.91 37.97
N LEU A 11 -27.91 -42.38 39.04
CA LEU A 11 -28.25 -42.76 40.41
C LEU A 11 -27.73 -44.12 40.89
N SER A 12 -26.82 -44.09 41.83
CA SER A 12 -26.75 -44.98 42.99
C SER A 12 -25.73 -44.42 43.96
N SER A 13 -26.15 -43.77 45.03
CA SER A 13 -26.61 -44.40 46.28
C SER A 13 -25.48 -44.94 47.11
N ALA A 14 -25.09 -44.18 48.11
CA ALA A 14 -25.41 -44.41 49.51
C ALA A 14 -24.44 -45.28 50.27
N LEU A 15 -23.90 -44.72 51.30
CA LEU A 15 -24.03 -45.14 52.70
C LEU A 15 -23.23 -46.37 53.09
N ILE A 16 -22.32 -46.22 54.06
CA ILE A 16 -21.98 -47.17 55.13
C ILE A 16 -20.95 -46.43 56.02
N MET A 17 -21.39 -45.94 57.09
CA MET A 17 -21.48 -46.39 58.47
C MET A 17 -20.22 -46.19 59.30
N MET A 18 -20.46 -45.45 60.35
CA MET A 18 -19.68 -45.27 61.56
C MET A 18 -19.31 -46.63 62.20
N THR A 19 -18.07 -46.71 62.69
CA THR A 19 -17.80 -47.47 63.91
C THR A 19 -16.91 -46.66 64.84
N ALA A 20 -17.53 -46.28 65.93
CA ALA A 20 -16.88 -45.82 67.11
C ALA A 20 -16.32 -47.01 67.86
N CYS A 21 -15.08 -46.96 68.32
CA CYS A 21 -14.59 -47.78 69.40
C CYS A 21 -13.73 -46.96 70.37
N SER A 22 -14.23 -46.88 71.54
CA SER A 22 -13.74 -46.38 72.80
C SER A 22 -12.52 -47.18 73.25
N GLY A 23 -11.47 -46.48 73.71
CA GLY A 23 -10.33 -47.08 74.41
C GLY A 23 -9.73 -46.08 75.39
N LYS A 24 -9.75 -46.40 76.62
CA LYS A 24 -9.41 -45.65 77.82
C LYS A 24 -7.93 -45.26 77.98
N LYS A 25 -7.75 -44.09 78.53
CA LYS A 25 -6.74 -43.59 79.56
C LYS A 25 -5.32 -44.19 79.54
N ASN A 26 -4.35 -43.31 79.39
CA ASN A 26 -3.36 -43.06 80.50
C ASN A 26 -2.86 -41.66 80.40
N MET A 27 -2.99 -40.94 81.45
CA MET A 27 -2.23 -39.71 81.78
C MET A 27 -0.79 -40.10 82.10
N GLU A 28 0.13 -39.59 81.35
CA GLU A 28 1.51 -39.38 81.76
C GLU A 28 1.94 -38.01 81.27
N ASP A 29 2.39 -37.32 82.24
CA ASP A 29 2.95 -36.00 82.25
C ASP A 29 4.23 -35.96 81.38
N GLU A 30 4.24 -35.22 80.34
CA GLU A 30 5.42 -34.88 79.59
C GLU A 30 5.50 -33.38 79.28
N SER A 31 6.36 -32.80 80.03
CA SER A 31 6.99 -31.50 79.94
C SER A 31 6.90 -30.82 78.59
N GLU A 32 6.54 -29.56 78.65
CA GLU A 32 6.67 -28.56 77.60
C GLU A 32 8.07 -28.62 76.95
N LYS A 33 8.14 -29.26 75.78
CA LYS A 33 9.21 -28.97 74.82
C LYS A 33 8.76 -27.79 74.01
N GLY A 34 9.37 -26.67 74.26
CA GLY A 34 9.22 -25.44 73.51
C GLY A 34 9.38 -25.72 72.02
N VAL A 35 8.28 -25.47 71.25
CA VAL A 35 8.34 -25.46 69.82
C VAL A 35 9.20 -24.29 69.39
N SER A 36 10.49 -24.58 69.15
CA SER A 36 11.38 -23.62 68.49
C SER A 36 10.86 -23.42 67.07
N THR A 37 10.07 -22.37 66.89
CA THR A 37 9.67 -21.89 65.55
C THR A 37 10.89 -21.17 64.93
N VAL A 38 11.89 -21.95 64.52
CA VAL A 38 12.91 -21.42 63.66
C VAL A 38 12.26 -21.35 62.26
N LEU A 39 11.72 -20.17 61.91
CA LEU A 39 11.39 -19.86 60.55
C LEU A 39 12.64 -20.09 59.69
N PRO A 40 12.55 -20.91 58.64
CA PRO A 40 13.69 -21.05 57.74
C PRO A 40 14.04 -19.66 57.22
N MET A 41 15.23 -19.16 57.60
CA MET A 41 15.79 -17.99 56.94
C MET A 41 15.91 -18.32 55.47
N SER A 42 15.01 -17.82 54.66
CA SER A 42 15.17 -17.82 53.21
C SER A 42 16.43 -17.01 52.93
N LYS A 43 17.52 -17.70 52.65
CA LYS A 43 18.69 -17.05 52.09
C LYS A 43 18.27 -16.50 50.72
N ASN A 44 18.04 -15.20 50.64
CA ASN A 44 17.90 -14.54 49.36
C ASN A 44 19.30 -14.59 48.71
N GLU A 45 19.47 -15.53 47.77
CA GLU A 45 20.67 -15.56 46.94
C GLU A 45 20.60 -14.37 45.96
N VAL A 46 21.50 -13.43 46.15
CA VAL A 46 21.69 -12.30 45.25
C VAL A 46 22.89 -12.57 44.35
N THR A 47 22.66 -12.53 43.07
CA THR A 47 23.74 -12.59 42.09
C THR A 47 24.21 -11.17 41.79
N VAL A 48 25.49 -10.91 41.95
CA VAL A 48 26.10 -9.61 41.68
C VAL A 48 26.84 -9.67 40.35
N GLU A 49 26.51 -8.76 39.41
CA GLU A 49 27.21 -8.63 38.13
C GLU A 49 27.85 -7.25 38.03
N ILE A 50 29.09 -7.20 37.54
CA ILE A 50 29.77 -5.92 37.27
C ILE A 50 29.19 -5.33 35.99
N LEU A 51 28.61 -4.15 36.12
CA LEU A 51 28.08 -3.42 34.95
C LEU A 51 29.21 -3.03 34.00
N LYS A 52 29.05 -3.47 32.77
CA LYS A 52 29.96 -3.11 31.68
C LYS A 52 29.18 -2.31 30.61
N ARG A 53 29.85 -1.34 30.00
CA ARG A 53 29.30 -0.70 28.81
C ARG A 53 29.23 -1.72 27.68
N LYS A 54 28.06 -1.86 27.08
CA LYS A 54 27.81 -2.73 25.94
C LYS A 54 27.16 -1.91 24.84
N ALA A 55 27.39 -2.25 23.56
CA ALA A 55 26.66 -1.65 22.46
C ALA A 55 25.16 -1.90 22.65
N PHE A 56 24.41 -0.83 22.78
CA PHE A 56 22.96 -0.88 22.96
C PHE A 56 22.27 -0.44 21.67
N ASN A 57 21.45 -1.35 21.14
CA ASN A 57 20.62 -1.07 19.99
C ASN A 57 19.19 -0.79 20.46
N HIS A 58 18.73 0.42 20.24
CA HIS A 58 17.31 0.74 20.41
C HIS A 58 16.53 0.09 19.26
N GLU A 59 15.53 -0.71 19.59
CA GLU A 59 14.66 -1.36 18.65
C GLU A 59 13.25 -0.81 18.80
N LEU A 60 12.78 -0.11 17.76
CA LEU A 60 11.42 0.39 17.65
C LEU A 60 10.64 -0.58 16.79
N MET A 61 9.50 -1.05 17.28
CA MET A 61 8.63 -1.98 16.55
C MET A 61 7.31 -1.33 16.22
N SER A 62 6.91 -1.42 14.97
CA SER A 62 5.61 -0.93 14.48
C SER A 62 4.97 -1.91 13.52
N ASN A 63 3.67 -1.80 13.37
CA ASN A 63 2.93 -2.45 12.32
C ASN A 63 2.90 -1.56 11.09
N GLY A 64 3.01 -2.17 9.92
CA GLY A 64 3.00 -1.46 8.66
C GLY A 64 2.31 -2.25 7.56
N LYS A 65 2.28 -1.64 6.39
CA LYS A 65 1.74 -2.23 5.18
C LYS A 65 2.71 -2.03 4.03
N ILE A 66 2.87 -3.06 3.21
CA ILE A 66 3.67 -2.93 1.98
C ILE A 66 2.88 -2.13 0.95
N SER A 67 3.52 -1.15 0.37
CA SER A 67 3.06 -0.39 -0.80
C SER A 67 4.07 -0.51 -1.93
N ALA A 68 3.61 -0.35 -3.15
CA ALA A 68 4.50 -0.20 -4.28
C ALA A 68 4.93 1.27 -4.37
N ARG A 69 6.18 1.52 -4.69
CA ARG A 69 6.73 2.87 -4.90
C ARG A 69 6.04 3.59 -6.06
N GLY A 70 5.72 2.85 -7.12
CA GLY A 70 4.94 3.33 -8.25
C GLY A 70 3.67 2.51 -8.41
N LYS A 71 2.53 3.17 -8.48
CA LYS A 71 1.22 2.59 -8.77
C LYS A 71 0.49 3.51 -9.74
N ALA A 72 -0.05 2.95 -10.82
CA ALA A 72 -0.89 3.68 -11.75
C ALA A 72 -2.20 2.91 -11.97
N ASP A 73 -3.31 3.54 -11.65
CA ASP A 73 -4.64 3.03 -11.96
C ASP A 73 -5.02 3.57 -13.34
N LEU A 74 -5.00 2.71 -14.35
CA LEU A 74 -5.23 3.05 -15.75
C LEU A 74 -6.71 2.89 -16.08
N ARG A 75 -7.25 3.86 -16.80
CA ARG A 75 -8.64 3.84 -17.29
C ARG A 75 -8.72 4.36 -18.72
N PHE A 76 -9.74 3.96 -19.43
CA PHE A 76 -10.08 4.55 -20.71
C PHE A 76 -10.77 5.91 -20.50
N GLU A 77 -10.54 6.85 -21.42
CA GLU A 77 -11.20 8.16 -21.42
C GLU A 77 -12.54 8.14 -22.17
N THR A 78 -12.75 7.13 -23.03
CA THR A 78 -13.97 6.94 -23.82
C THR A 78 -14.63 5.59 -23.51
N SER A 79 -15.95 5.52 -23.62
CA SER A 79 -16.74 4.33 -23.29
C SER A 79 -17.03 3.42 -24.51
N GLU A 80 -16.10 3.35 -25.47
CA GLU A 80 -16.23 2.44 -26.60
C GLU A 80 -16.04 0.97 -26.17
N VAL A 81 -16.40 0.03 -27.01
CA VAL A 81 -16.28 -1.41 -26.73
C VAL A 81 -14.81 -1.80 -26.68
N ILE A 82 -14.42 -2.61 -25.70
CA ILE A 82 -13.08 -3.19 -25.61
C ILE A 82 -12.94 -4.24 -26.70
N ALA A 83 -12.11 -3.96 -27.70
CA ALA A 83 -11.87 -4.89 -28.81
C ALA A 83 -10.91 -6.02 -28.40
N HIS A 84 -9.77 -5.66 -27.80
CA HIS A 84 -8.74 -6.61 -27.43
C HIS A 84 -8.12 -6.29 -26.05
N ILE A 85 -7.78 -7.35 -25.31
CA ILE A 85 -6.99 -7.28 -24.08
C ILE A 85 -5.76 -8.17 -24.29
N TYR A 86 -4.56 -7.59 -24.16
CA TYR A 86 -3.28 -8.26 -24.47
C TYR A 86 -2.58 -8.83 -23.26
N VAL A 87 -3.07 -8.54 -22.05
CA VAL A 87 -2.44 -8.87 -20.79
C VAL A 87 -3.41 -9.51 -19.80
N LYS A 88 -2.85 -10.16 -18.78
CA LYS A 88 -3.60 -10.78 -17.68
C LYS A 88 -3.06 -10.27 -16.33
N ASN A 89 -3.84 -10.47 -15.27
CA ASN A 89 -3.36 -10.21 -13.91
C ASN A 89 -2.11 -11.06 -13.62
N GLY A 90 -1.06 -10.40 -13.12
CA GLY A 90 0.24 -11.01 -12.84
C GLY A 90 1.26 -10.90 -13.98
N ASP A 91 0.87 -10.49 -15.18
CA ASP A 91 1.81 -10.31 -16.30
C ASP A 91 2.75 -9.14 -16.04
N ARG A 92 4.02 -9.34 -16.42
CA ARG A 92 5.02 -8.26 -16.43
C ARG A 92 4.92 -7.50 -17.73
N VAL A 93 4.88 -6.18 -17.62
CA VAL A 93 4.80 -5.26 -18.76
C VAL A 93 5.93 -4.25 -18.73
N GLN A 94 6.33 -3.80 -19.92
CA GLN A 94 7.32 -2.75 -20.11
C GLN A 94 6.62 -1.41 -20.40
N LYS A 95 7.29 -0.32 -20.08
CA LYS A 95 6.84 1.03 -20.45
C LYS A 95 6.52 1.11 -21.95
N GLY A 96 5.33 1.63 -22.28
CA GLY A 96 4.85 1.75 -23.67
C GLY A 96 4.22 0.48 -24.24
N GLN A 97 4.24 -0.64 -23.52
CA GLN A 97 3.58 -1.87 -23.97
C GLN A 97 2.06 -1.69 -23.99
N LYS A 98 1.41 -2.14 -25.07
CA LYS A 98 -0.04 -2.15 -25.20
C LYS A 98 -0.68 -3.13 -24.23
N LEU A 99 -1.72 -2.68 -23.54
CA LEU A 99 -2.48 -3.45 -22.56
C LEU A 99 -3.85 -3.86 -23.11
N ALA A 100 -4.52 -2.93 -23.76
CA ALA A 100 -5.82 -3.15 -24.39
C ALA A 100 -6.10 -2.11 -25.46
N ASP A 101 -6.98 -2.45 -26.39
CA ASP A 101 -7.49 -1.54 -27.41
C ASP A 101 -9.03 -1.49 -27.35
N LEU A 102 -9.58 -0.30 -27.56
CA LEU A 102 -11.00 -0.12 -27.85
C LEU A 102 -11.31 -0.36 -29.34
N ASP A 103 -12.57 -0.56 -29.65
CA ASP A 103 -13.05 -0.46 -31.02
C ASP A 103 -12.90 0.98 -31.50
N LYS A 104 -12.10 1.18 -32.54
CA LYS A 104 -11.68 2.50 -33.02
C LYS A 104 -12.57 3.05 -34.11
N PHE A 105 -13.49 2.26 -34.66
CA PHE A 105 -14.27 2.66 -35.84
C PHE A 105 -14.93 4.03 -35.67
N ARG A 106 -15.64 4.27 -34.59
CA ARG A 106 -16.33 5.55 -34.34
C ARG A 106 -15.35 6.71 -34.12
N LEU A 107 -14.23 6.43 -33.43
CA LEU A 107 -13.18 7.42 -33.16
C LEU A 107 -12.44 7.80 -34.45
N GLU A 108 -12.16 6.84 -35.34
CA GLU A 108 -11.60 7.08 -36.68
C GLU A 108 -12.50 7.95 -37.51
N GLN A 109 -13.80 7.65 -37.54
CA GLN A 109 -14.79 8.47 -38.26
C GLN A 109 -14.85 9.90 -37.69
N LYS A 110 -14.83 10.06 -36.36
CA LYS A 110 -14.83 11.37 -35.72
C LYS A 110 -13.55 12.16 -36.02
N LEU A 111 -12.40 11.49 -36.01
CA LEU A 111 -11.11 12.08 -36.35
C LEU A 111 -11.12 12.57 -37.82
N SER A 112 -11.53 11.71 -38.78
CA SER A 112 -11.62 12.06 -40.20
C SER A 112 -12.55 13.25 -40.41
N GLN A 113 -13.73 13.25 -39.77
CA GLN A 113 -14.69 14.36 -39.91
C GLN A 113 -14.11 15.67 -39.35
N SER A 114 -13.37 15.61 -38.25
CA SER A 114 -12.74 16.81 -37.65
C SER A 114 -11.55 17.29 -38.47
N GLU A 115 -10.81 16.40 -39.14
CA GLU A 115 -9.75 16.73 -40.10
C GLU A 115 -10.27 17.46 -41.30
N ASP A 116 -11.38 16.97 -41.93
CA ASP A 116 -12.07 17.62 -43.04
C ASP A 116 -12.57 19.01 -42.64
N ALA A 117 -13.12 19.14 -41.40
CA ALA A 117 -13.56 20.43 -40.91
C ALA A 117 -12.41 21.42 -40.70
N LEU A 118 -11.24 20.95 -40.21
CA LEU A 118 -10.05 21.76 -40.08
C LEU A 118 -9.53 22.20 -41.46
N LEU A 119 -9.44 21.27 -42.42
CA LEU A 119 -9.02 21.60 -43.79
C LEU A 119 -9.92 22.67 -44.41
N LYS A 120 -11.24 22.53 -44.26
CA LYS A 120 -12.19 23.57 -44.72
C LYS A 120 -11.93 24.92 -44.07
N ALA A 121 -11.71 24.93 -42.75
CA ALA A 121 -11.43 26.19 -42.03
C ALA A 121 -10.07 26.80 -42.41
N GLU A 122 -9.07 25.98 -42.78
CA GLU A 122 -7.80 26.45 -43.33
C GLU A 122 -7.95 27.10 -44.68
N LEU A 123 -8.77 26.56 -45.56
CA LEU A 123 -9.08 27.16 -46.85
C LEU A 123 -9.83 28.48 -46.69
N GLU A 124 -10.81 28.53 -45.80
CA GLU A 124 -11.56 29.74 -45.44
C GLU A 124 -10.64 30.82 -44.85
N LEU A 125 -9.68 30.44 -44.01
CA LEU A 125 -8.66 31.35 -43.47
C LEU A 125 -7.83 31.99 -44.59
N LYS A 126 -7.42 31.19 -45.58
CA LYS A 126 -6.68 31.69 -46.73
C LYS A 126 -7.53 32.64 -47.55
N ASP A 127 -8.79 32.30 -47.78
CA ASP A 127 -9.73 33.15 -48.53
C ASP A 127 -9.96 34.50 -47.83
N VAL A 128 -10.19 34.49 -46.52
CA VAL A 128 -10.32 35.72 -45.70
C VAL A 128 -9.08 36.59 -45.81
N LEU A 129 -7.86 36.00 -45.77
CA LEU A 129 -6.61 36.78 -45.88
C LEU A 129 -6.40 37.34 -47.32
N ILE A 130 -6.71 36.57 -48.36
CA ILE A 130 -6.68 37.02 -49.74
C ILE A 130 -7.66 38.17 -49.93
N GLY A 131 -8.89 38.05 -49.40
CA GLY A 131 -9.90 39.13 -49.44
C GLY A 131 -9.47 40.41 -48.70
N GLN A 132 -8.50 40.34 -47.78
CA GLN A 132 -7.86 41.47 -47.12
C GLN A 132 -6.62 42.01 -47.86
N GLY A 133 -6.29 41.44 -49.06
CA GLY A 133 -5.20 41.88 -49.89
C GLY A 133 -3.83 41.24 -49.64
N TYR A 134 -3.78 40.17 -48.84
CA TYR A 134 -2.55 39.42 -48.60
C TYR A 134 -2.38 38.31 -49.65
N SER A 135 -1.19 38.21 -50.26
CA SER A 135 -0.86 37.07 -51.14
C SER A 135 -0.60 35.81 -50.31
N PRO A 136 -0.91 34.59 -50.79
CA PRO A 136 -0.56 33.32 -50.14
C PRO A 136 0.92 33.23 -49.77
N ASP A 137 1.82 33.80 -50.55
CA ASP A 137 3.29 33.80 -50.28
C ASP A 137 3.67 34.75 -49.14
N ASP A 138 2.79 35.69 -48.75
CA ASP A 138 3.04 36.72 -47.74
C ASP A 138 2.31 36.49 -46.42
N PHE A 139 1.70 35.33 -46.22
CA PHE A 139 1.00 35.03 -44.96
C PHE A 139 1.87 35.13 -43.71
N ASN A 140 3.15 34.95 -43.85
CA ASN A 140 4.13 35.16 -42.73
C ASN A 140 4.33 36.65 -42.35
N LYS A 141 3.89 37.57 -43.21
CA LYS A 141 4.01 39.03 -43.01
C LYS A 141 2.70 39.66 -42.51
N VAL A 142 1.67 38.84 -42.31
CA VAL A 142 0.35 39.33 -41.81
C VAL A 142 0.53 39.81 -40.37
N PRO A 143 0.07 41.03 -40.03
CA PRO A 143 0.09 41.50 -38.63
C PRO A 143 -0.67 40.55 -37.72
N VAL A 144 -0.15 40.38 -36.48
CA VAL A 144 -0.68 39.41 -35.51
C VAL A 144 -2.17 39.60 -35.24
N GLU A 145 -2.62 40.83 -35.10
CA GLU A 145 -4.03 41.15 -34.86
C GLU A 145 -4.92 40.82 -36.07
N THR A 146 -4.46 41.11 -37.28
CA THR A 146 -5.14 40.74 -38.51
C THR A 146 -5.30 39.24 -38.66
N MET A 147 -4.19 38.50 -38.42
CA MET A 147 -4.19 37.05 -38.40
C MET A 147 -5.17 36.48 -37.38
N LYS A 148 -5.19 37.04 -36.17
CA LYS A 148 -6.13 36.62 -35.14
C LYS A 148 -7.58 36.79 -35.51
N ILE A 149 -7.92 37.95 -36.10
CA ILE A 149 -9.28 38.24 -36.59
C ILE A 149 -9.65 37.27 -37.74
N ALA A 150 -8.73 37.03 -38.67
CA ALA A 150 -8.94 36.10 -39.76
C ALA A 150 -9.20 34.67 -39.30
N LYS A 151 -8.42 34.18 -38.33
CA LYS A 151 -8.58 32.87 -37.70
C LYS A 151 -9.94 32.72 -37.00
N VAL A 152 -10.41 33.77 -36.33
CA VAL A 152 -11.76 33.77 -35.71
C VAL A 152 -12.86 33.73 -36.76
N LYS A 153 -12.73 34.56 -37.80
CA LYS A 153 -13.74 34.62 -38.90
C LYS A 153 -13.85 33.31 -39.67
N SER A 154 -12.73 32.62 -39.93
CA SER A 154 -12.71 31.34 -40.62
C SER A 154 -13.12 30.15 -39.76
N GLY A 155 -13.25 30.33 -38.42
CA GLY A 155 -13.48 29.21 -37.50
C GLY A 155 -12.28 28.28 -37.33
N TYR A 156 -11.06 28.72 -37.77
CA TYR A 156 -9.84 27.89 -37.73
C TYR A 156 -9.50 27.39 -36.33
N GLU A 157 -9.50 28.29 -35.34
CA GLU A 157 -9.13 27.92 -33.96
C GLU A 157 -10.13 26.89 -33.34
N GLN A 158 -11.41 27.02 -33.67
CA GLN A 158 -12.45 26.09 -33.25
C GLN A 158 -12.26 24.71 -33.89
N SER A 159 -12.10 24.65 -35.20
CA SER A 159 -11.91 23.40 -35.95
C SER A 159 -10.62 22.71 -35.56
N LYS A 160 -9.54 23.48 -35.33
CA LYS A 160 -8.26 22.95 -34.80
C LYS A 160 -8.43 22.31 -33.41
N SER A 161 -9.12 22.98 -32.49
CA SER A 161 -9.36 22.41 -31.15
C SER A 161 -10.20 21.13 -31.22
N GLN A 162 -11.18 21.05 -32.13
CA GLN A 162 -11.99 19.83 -32.35
C GLN A 162 -11.14 18.68 -32.90
N TYR A 163 -10.27 18.97 -33.87
CA TYR A 163 -9.35 17.99 -34.43
C TYR A 163 -8.36 17.46 -33.36
N GLU A 164 -7.73 18.34 -32.58
CA GLU A 164 -6.82 17.94 -31.50
C GLU A 164 -7.52 17.08 -30.43
N LEU A 165 -8.78 17.41 -30.12
CA LEU A 165 -9.60 16.59 -29.20
C LEU A 165 -9.87 15.20 -29.78
N ALA A 166 -10.36 15.11 -31.02
CA ALA A 166 -10.64 13.85 -31.66
C ALA A 166 -9.39 12.97 -31.85
N LYS A 167 -8.24 13.61 -32.15
CA LYS A 167 -6.94 12.95 -32.23
C LYS A 167 -6.54 12.36 -30.90
N ARG A 168 -6.66 13.11 -29.83
CA ARG A 168 -6.38 12.66 -28.47
C ARG A 168 -7.27 11.49 -28.05
N GLU A 169 -8.58 11.57 -28.31
CA GLU A 169 -9.51 10.47 -28.04
C GLU A 169 -9.10 9.19 -28.79
N MET A 170 -8.66 9.32 -30.04
CA MET A 170 -8.16 8.21 -30.84
C MET A 170 -6.87 7.60 -30.29
N GLU A 171 -5.92 8.44 -29.85
CA GLU A 171 -4.67 8.00 -29.22
C GLU A 171 -4.96 7.25 -27.91
N HIS A 172 -5.89 7.76 -27.10
CA HIS A 172 -6.29 7.18 -25.81
C HIS A 172 -7.22 5.96 -25.94
N ALA A 173 -7.64 5.61 -27.16
CA ALA A 173 -8.31 4.34 -27.43
C ALA A 173 -7.40 3.12 -27.28
N THR A 174 -6.08 3.33 -27.21
CA THR A 174 -5.10 2.30 -26.90
C THR A 174 -4.51 2.56 -25.52
N LEU A 175 -4.74 1.65 -24.60
CA LEU A 175 -4.19 1.74 -23.25
C LEU A 175 -2.78 1.16 -23.23
N ILE A 176 -1.81 1.93 -22.73
CA ILE A 176 -0.40 1.55 -22.67
C ILE A 176 0.12 1.64 -21.23
N ALA A 177 1.14 0.84 -20.92
CA ALA A 177 1.82 0.87 -19.61
C ALA A 177 2.69 2.14 -19.47
N PRO A 178 2.51 2.95 -18.41
CA PRO A 178 3.27 4.19 -18.21
C PRO A 178 4.70 3.94 -17.72
N PHE A 179 4.95 2.79 -17.12
CA PHE A 179 6.26 2.33 -16.64
C PHE A 179 6.33 0.80 -16.58
N ASP A 180 7.52 0.25 -16.33
CA ASP A 180 7.74 -1.19 -16.18
C ASP A 180 7.09 -1.68 -14.89
N GLY A 181 6.25 -2.71 -14.96
CA GLY A 181 5.54 -3.18 -13.77
C GLY A 181 4.82 -4.51 -13.96
N VAL A 182 3.92 -4.78 -13.03
CA VAL A 182 3.06 -5.96 -13.04
C VAL A 182 1.59 -5.52 -13.09
N VAL A 183 0.81 -6.17 -13.94
CA VAL A 183 -0.63 -5.91 -14.09
C VAL A 183 -1.39 -6.50 -12.91
N ALA A 184 -2.27 -5.70 -12.31
CA ALA A 184 -3.18 -6.10 -11.26
C ALA A 184 -4.58 -5.50 -11.49
N ASN A 185 -5.58 -6.03 -10.79
CA ASN A 185 -6.96 -5.54 -10.78
C ASN A 185 -7.60 -5.40 -12.18
N LEU A 186 -7.23 -6.28 -13.10
CA LEU A 186 -7.85 -6.38 -14.40
C LEU A 186 -9.08 -7.30 -14.31
N PHE A 187 -10.29 -6.72 -14.37
CA PHE A 187 -11.55 -7.45 -14.27
C PHE A 187 -12.39 -7.36 -15.55
N SER A 188 -12.11 -6.39 -16.42
CA SER A 188 -12.80 -6.17 -17.67
C SER A 188 -12.58 -7.33 -18.66
N LYS A 189 -13.54 -7.54 -19.54
CA LYS A 189 -13.48 -8.57 -20.60
C LYS A 189 -13.67 -7.94 -21.98
N PRO A 190 -13.11 -8.53 -23.05
CA PRO A 190 -13.39 -8.11 -24.41
C PRO A 190 -14.90 -8.10 -24.69
N TYR A 191 -15.31 -7.29 -25.63
CA TYR A 191 -16.69 -7.09 -26.12
C TYR A 191 -17.64 -6.40 -25.14
N ASN A 192 -17.14 -5.92 -23.99
CA ASN A 192 -17.90 -5.06 -23.09
C ASN A 192 -17.51 -3.59 -23.30
N PRO A 193 -18.42 -2.64 -23.03
CA PRO A 193 -18.07 -1.23 -23.04
C PRO A 193 -17.05 -0.93 -21.94
N ALA A 194 -16.10 -0.05 -22.23
CA ALA A 194 -15.14 0.41 -21.27
C ALA A 194 -15.80 1.32 -20.23
N ASN A 195 -15.50 1.11 -18.95
CA ASN A 195 -15.93 2.00 -17.88
C ASN A 195 -14.91 3.14 -17.74
N THR A 196 -15.36 4.37 -17.91
CA THR A 196 -14.50 5.57 -17.78
C THR A 196 -14.35 6.07 -16.35
N SER A 197 -15.20 5.62 -15.42
CA SER A 197 -15.19 6.03 -14.01
C SER A 197 -14.30 5.15 -13.14
N GLU A 198 -14.09 3.90 -13.54
CA GLU A 198 -13.29 2.93 -12.81
C GLU A 198 -12.00 2.61 -13.55
N ALA A 199 -10.99 2.16 -12.78
CA ALA A 199 -9.75 1.71 -13.37
C ALA A 199 -9.99 0.41 -14.17
N PHE A 200 -9.50 0.37 -15.42
CA PHE A 200 -9.45 -0.84 -16.24
C PHE A 200 -8.46 -1.86 -15.64
N CYS A 201 -7.29 -1.40 -15.26
CA CYS A 201 -6.27 -2.19 -14.54
C CYS A 201 -5.35 -1.27 -13.74
N THR A 202 -4.57 -1.89 -12.87
CA THR A 202 -3.53 -1.23 -12.09
C THR A 202 -2.17 -1.75 -12.54
N ILE A 203 -1.21 -0.86 -12.81
CA ILE A 203 0.19 -1.23 -12.98
C ILE A 203 0.93 -0.94 -11.70
N ILE A 204 1.63 -1.94 -11.18
CA ILE A 204 2.40 -1.87 -9.93
C ILE A 204 3.87 -1.99 -10.27
N ASP A 205 4.69 -1.02 -9.85
CA ASP A 205 6.14 -1.09 -9.99
C ASP A 205 6.68 -2.28 -9.19
N SER A 206 7.29 -3.23 -9.88
CA SER A 206 7.85 -4.45 -9.28
C SER A 206 9.26 -4.27 -8.71
N LYS A 207 9.94 -3.16 -9.02
CA LYS A 207 11.34 -2.90 -8.62
C LYS A 207 11.45 -2.18 -7.29
N GLY A 208 10.42 -1.42 -6.90
CA GLY A 208 10.41 -0.62 -5.69
C GLY A 208 9.22 -0.95 -4.79
N MET A 209 9.47 -1.66 -3.68
CA MET A 209 8.51 -1.83 -2.60
C MET A 209 8.91 -0.95 -1.42
N GLU A 210 7.92 -0.43 -0.73
CA GLU A 210 8.06 0.37 0.48
C GLU A 210 7.20 -0.23 1.58
N ALA A 211 7.66 -0.12 2.82
CA ALA A 211 6.84 -0.41 3.98
C ALA A 211 6.38 0.93 4.59
N ASP A 212 5.09 1.16 4.57
CA ASP A 212 4.44 2.29 5.21
C ASP A 212 4.10 1.90 6.65
N PHE A 213 4.62 2.63 7.63
CA PHE A 213 4.36 2.39 9.04
C PHE A 213 4.27 3.71 9.80
N THR A 214 3.82 3.67 11.05
CA THR A 214 3.70 4.86 11.89
C THR A 214 4.55 4.72 13.14
N VAL A 215 5.07 5.83 13.62
CA VAL A 215 5.82 5.93 14.88
C VAL A 215 5.20 7.02 15.75
N LEU A 216 5.34 6.91 17.06
CA LEU A 216 4.90 7.96 17.98
C LEU A 216 5.82 9.18 17.88
N GLU A 217 5.28 10.37 18.12
CA GLU A 217 6.04 11.63 18.12
C GLU A 217 7.27 11.58 19.04
N ASN A 218 7.15 10.99 20.23
CA ASN A 218 8.26 10.85 21.17
C ASN A 218 9.35 9.87 20.69
N GLU A 219 9.06 9.01 19.72
CA GLU A 219 10.00 8.06 19.13
C GLU A 219 10.79 8.66 17.96
N LEU A 220 10.36 9.82 17.43
CA LEU A 220 11.05 10.49 16.31
C LEU A 220 12.51 10.83 16.62
N ALA A 221 12.83 11.09 17.87
CA ALA A 221 14.22 11.32 18.29
C ALA A 221 15.15 10.12 18.01
N PHE A 222 14.57 8.93 17.92
CA PHE A 222 15.29 7.66 17.76
C PHE A 222 15.27 7.11 16.33
N ILE A 223 14.67 7.81 15.36
CA ILE A 223 14.59 7.39 13.97
C ILE A 223 15.13 8.47 13.04
N LYS A 224 15.87 8.07 12.00
CA LYS A 224 16.38 8.96 10.96
C LYS A 224 16.28 8.28 9.59
N VAL A 225 16.22 9.10 8.54
CA VAL A 225 16.37 8.61 7.17
C VAL A 225 17.71 7.90 7.04
N GLY A 226 17.69 6.70 6.46
CA GLY A 226 18.85 5.82 6.32
C GLY A 226 18.99 4.77 7.43
N ASP A 227 18.21 4.84 8.52
CA ASP A 227 18.25 3.80 9.56
C ASP A 227 17.82 2.44 9.01
N LYS A 228 18.51 1.39 9.45
CA LYS A 228 18.21 0.01 9.01
C LYS A 228 16.88 -0.46 9.59
N VAL A 229 16.08 -1.08 8.74
CA VAL A 229 14.81 -1.69 9.14
C VAL A 229 14.77 -3.16 8.75
N VAL A 230 14.12 -3.95 9.58
CA VAL A 230 13.79 -5.35 9.29
C VAL A 230 12.28 -5.44 9.16
N ILE A 231 11.83 -5.94 8.02
CA ILE A 231 10.43 -6.04 7.63
C ILE A 231 10.06 -7.51 7.60
N THR A 232 9.09 -7.90 8.42
CA THR A 232 8.64 -9.29 8.54
C THR A 232 7.15 -9.38 8.19
N PRO A 233 6.77 -10.00 7.06
CA PRO A 233 5.38 -10.18 6.69
C PRO A 233 4.67 -11.13 7.68
N TYR A 234 3.42 -10.81 8.04
CA TYR A 234 2.61 -11.69 8.85
C TYR A 234 2.21 -12.98 8.13
N ALA A 235 2.18 -12.95 6.79
CA ALA A 235 1.92 -14.12 5.96
C ALA A 235 3.09 -15.14 5.92
N GLY A 236 4.21 -14.83 6.60
CA GLY A 236 5.44 -15.63 6.53
C GLY A 236 6.33 -15.22 5.36
N GLY A 237 7.36 -16.04 5.05
CA GLY A 237 8.27 -15.76 3.92
C GLY A 237 9.61 -15.17 4.31
N GLY A 238 9.90 -15.06 5.61
CA GLY A 238 11.18 -14.58 6.11
C GLY A 238 11.20 -13.08 6.41
N ALA A 239 12.35 -12.58 6.83
CA ALA A 239 12.59 -11.18 7.10
C ALA A 239 13.32 -10.52 5.92
N PHE A 240 12.96 -9.30 5.59
CA PHE A 240 13.57 -8.50 4.54
C PHE A 240 14.26 -7.29 5.15
N GLU A 241 15.46 -7.01 4.68
CA GLU A 241 16.18 -5.81 5.10
C GLU A 241 15.80 -4.62 4.22
N GLY A 242 15.74 -3.46 4.85
CA GLY A 242 15.45 -2.20 4.20
C GLY A 242 16.08 -1.03 4.94
N SER A 243 15.74 0.16 4.52
CA SER A 243 16.16 1.40 5.17
C SER A 243 15.05 2.43 5.16
N VAL A 244 14.99 3.24 6.21
CA VAL A 244 14.06 4.39 6.25
C VAL A 244 14.37 5.32 5.09
N SER A 245 13.39 5.55 4.23
CA SER A 245 13.51 6.41 3.04
C SER A 245 12.90 7.79 3.24
N GLU A 246 11.82 7.87 4.03
CA GLU A 246 11.06 9.10 4.21
C GLU A 246 10.44 9.15 5.60
N ILE A 247 10.46 10.32 6.23
CA ILE A 247 9.72 10.61 7.46
C ILE A 247 8.82 11.80 7.14
N ASN A 248 7.50 11.61 7.25
CA ASN A 248 6.54 12.68 6.99
C ASN A 248 6.66 13.75 8.10
N PRO A 249 6.84 15.04 7.78
CA PRO A 249 6.95 16.10 8.79
C PRO A 249 5.61 16.47 9.48
N LEU A 250 4.55 15.70 9.23
CA LEU A 250 3.22 15.93 9.80
C LEU A 250 2.90 14.89 10.88
N VAL A 251 2.54 15.37 12.07
CA VAL A 251 1.97 14.54 13.13
C VAL A 251 0.45 14.48 12.94
N ASP A 252 -0.12 13.29 12.96
CA ASP A 252 -1.58 13.12 12.84
C ASP A 252 -2.31 13.39 14.17
N ALA A 253 -3.66 13.35 14.13
CA ALA A 253 -4.51 13.62 15.31
C ALA A 253 -4.28 12.63 16.47
N ASN A 254 -3.63 11.50 16.23
CA ASN A 254 -3.32 10.47 17.23
C ASN A 254 -1.88 10.58 17.76
N GLY A 255 -1.15 11.64 17.42
CA GLY A 255 0.25 11.82 17.79
C GLY A 255 1.22 10.87 17.05
N MET A 256 0.83 10.41 15.87
CA MET A 256 1.64 9.50 15.06
C MET A 256 2.22 10.18 13.82
N VAL A 257 3.40 9.76 13.44
CA VAL A 257 4.10 10.22 12.24
C VAL A 257 4.24 9.07 11.26
N LYS A 258 3.89 9.31 10.00
CA LYS A 258 4.04 8.33 8.93
C LYS A 258 5.49 8.26 8.48
N VAL A 259 6.00 7.05 8.37
CA VAL A 259 7.36 6.75 7.94
C VAL A 259 7.31 5.72 6.81
N LYS A 260 8.18 5.90 5.81
CA LYS A 260 8.38 4.91 4.76
C LYS A 260 9.77 4.31 4.85
N ALA A 261 9.85 3.03 4.59
CA ALA A 261 11.11 2.33 4.45
C ALA A 261 11.17 1.63 3.09
N ALA A 262 12.21 1.88 2.34
CA ALA A 262 12.47 1.17 1.09
C ALA A 262 12.94 -0.26 1.39
N VAL A 263 12.38 -1.24 0.68
CA VAL A 263 12.70 -2.65 0.84
C VAL A 263 12.99 -3.31 -0.52
N ASN A 264 14.04 -4.10 -0.58
CA ASN A 264 14.33 -4.90 -1.76
C ASN A 264 13.91 -6.36 -1.50
N ALA A 265 12.75 -6.73 -2.00
CA ALA A 265 12.15 -8.03 -1.74
C ALA A 265 12.26 -9.02 -2.91
N GLY A 266 12.86 -8.63 -4.02
CA GLY A 266 13.03 -9.50 -5.19
C GLY A 266 11.70 -10.11 -5.72
N GLY A 267 10.59 -9.40 -5.57
CA GLY A 267 9.26 -9.85 -6.02
C GLY A 267 8.53 -10.79 -5.06
N LYS A 268 9.03 -10.97 -3.83
CA LYS A 268 8.39 -11.81 -2.80
C LYS A 268 7.36 -11.08 -1.94
N LEU A 269 7.34 -9.75 -1.99
CA LEU A 269 6.35 -8.94 -1.30
C LEU A 269 5.32 -8.41 -2.30
N PHE A 270 4.06 -8.43 -1.89
CA PHE A 270 2.96 -7.87 -2.65
C PHE A 270 2.44 -6.60 -1.97
N SER A 271 2.09 -5.60 -2.78
CA SER A 271 1.43 -4.40 -2.30
C SER A 271 0.13 -4.78 -1.57
N GLY A 272 -0.06 -4.22 -0.37
CA GLY A 272 -1.19 -4.53 0.49
C GLY A 272 -0.89 -5.52 1.61
N MET A 273 0.27 -6.21 1.62
CA MET A 273 0.66 -7.12 2.72
C MET A 273 0.87 -6.36 4.02
N ASN A 274 0.33 -6.90 5.11
CA ASN A 274 0.63 -6.41 6.45
C ASN A 274 1.96 -6.97 6.94
N VAL A 275 2.75 -6.11 7.55
CA VAL A 275 4.11 -6.42 8.01
C VAL A 275 4.38 -5.88 9.41
N LYS A 276 5.28 -6.54 10.11
CA LYS A 276 5.93 -6.01 11.29
C LYS A 276 7.23 -5.33 10.85
N VAL A 277 7.42 -4.08 11.24
CA VAL A 277 8.62 -3.28 10.95
C VAL A 277 9.39 -3.09 12.25
N SER A 278 10.68 -3.45 12.24
CA SER A 278 11.60 -3.23 13.36
C SER A 278 12.70 -2.30 12.87
N VAL A 279 12.77 -1.11 13.45
CA VAL A 279 13.83 -0.13 13.20
C VAL A 279 14.91 -0.30 14.25
N ARG A 280 16.16 -0.54 13.83
CA ARG A 280 17.29 -0.73 14.72
C ARG A 280 18.27 0.42 14.60
N ARG A 281 18.52 1.07 15.72
CA ARG A 281 19.49 2.15 15.81
C ARG A 281 20.46 1.90 16.96
N SER A 282 21.76 1.97 16.69
CA SER A 282 22.77 1.90 17.73
C SER A 282 22.84 3.24 18.49
N LEU A 283 22.68 3.19 19.79
CA LEU A 283 22.85 4.32 20.69
C LEU A 283 24.28 4.39 21.29
N GLY A 284 25.22 3.61 20.71
CA GLY A 284 26.58 3.50 21.20
C GLY A 284 26.69 2.61 22.44
N GLU A 285 27.76 2.78 23.21
CA GLU A 285 28.01 2.02 24.45
C GLU A 285 27.20 2.61 25.59
N GLN A 286 26.27 1.82 26.14
CA GLN A 286 25.44 2.16 27.27
C GLN A 286 25.68 1.20 28.44
N LEU A 287 25.45 1.65 29.69
CA LEU A 287 25.36 0.76 30.85
C LEU A 287 24.01 0.03 30.76
N VAL A 288 24.07 -1.28 30.54
CA VAL A 288 22.86 -2.10 30.39
C VAL A 288 22.69 -2.97 31.62
N ILE A 289 21.52 -2.87 32.26
CA ILE A 289 21.11 -3.67 33.40
C ILE A 289 20.12 -4.74 32.92
N PRO A 290 20.28 -6.01 33.31
CA PRO A 290 19.29 -7.04 33.05
C PRO A 290 17.93 -6.65 33.64
N LYS A 291 16.83 -6.87 32.90
CA LYS A 291 15.47 -6.55 33.39
C LYS A 291 15.14 -7.26 34.71
N THR A 292 15.74 -8.42 34.96
CA THR A 292 15.61 -9.20 36.21
C THR A 292 16.29 -8.56 37.41
N ALA A 293 17.17 -7.58 37.22
CA ALA A 293 17.85 -6.85 38.29
C ALA A 293 17.10 -5.58 38.75
N VAL A 294 15.96 -5.28 38.11
CA VAL A 294 15.08 -4.15 38.49
C VAL A 294 13.91 -4.73 39.27
N VAL A 295 13.85 -4.39 40.56
CA VAL A 295 12.81 -4.81 41.52
C VAL A 295 11.66 -3.80 41.49
#